data_7394d05b7f13a55eb9bb8193d9777f3a
#
_entry.id   7394d05b7f13a55eb9bb8193d9777f3a
#
_cell.length_a   1.000
_cell.length_b   1.000
_cell.length_c   1.000
_cell.angle_alpha   90.00
_cell.angle_beta   90.00
_cell.angle_gamma   90.00
#
_symmetry.space_group_name_H-M   'P 1'
#
loop_
_entity.id
_entity.type
_entity.pdbx_description
1 polymer ?
#
loop_
_entity_poly.entity_id
_entity_poly.type
_entity_poly.pdbx_seq_one_letter_code
_entity_poly.pdbx_strand_id
1 'polypeptide(L)'
;MKRCHPFFLLLYCLIAKSAFAQDGIDAVADVAENMVRQEQTVALSPEKEETAPGQPNVITMMAVIALAALLPFVIILLTSFLKVVIVLSLLRNALGVQQAPPNQALTGIALLMSIYVMFPTCVNMYDAGKDYISKNAPNNLFSSNSAVYIYNIVDKTKEPLKQFLSRNMSVSHQRNFYQLAYRSMPNEFKSALKMDDFIVLAPAYITSQLKGAFEIGVLIYLPFFVIDLVTSNILLAMGMMMLSPLTIALPLKLLLIVMMDGWTLIIQGLVQTYKQ
;
A
#
# COMPACT_ATOMS: atom_id res chain seq x y z
N MET A 1 3.21 7.52 -26.83
CA MET A 1 3.42 8.10 -25.49
C MET A 1 2.34 9.10 -25.01
N LYS A 2 1.24 9.38 -25.74
CA LYS A 2 0.27 10.44 -25.40
C LYS A 2 -1.10 9.99 -24.84
N ARG A 3 -1.31 8.73 -24.47
CA ARG A 3 -2.64 8.21 -24.03
C ARG A 3 -2.73 7.62 -22.63
N CYS A 4 -1.67 7.63 -21.82
CA CYS A 4 -1.71 7.12 -20.44
C CYS A 4 -2.10 8.16 -19.37
N HIS A 5 -2.27 9.44 -19.73
CA HIS A 5 -2.50 10.53 -18.78
C HIS A 5 -3.80 10.45 -17.94
N PRO A 6 -4.98 10.05 -18.46
CA PRO A 6 -6.20 10.14 -17.67
C PRO A 6 -6.32 9.03 -16.60
N PHE A 7 -5.80 7.84 -16.88
CA PHE A 7 -5.87 6.72 -15.93
C PHE A 7 -4.91 6.92 -14.74
N PHE A 8 -3.73 7.48 -14.99
CA PHE A 8 -2.75 7.83 -13.95
C PHE A 8 -3.23 8.97 -13.04
N LEU A 9 -3.91 9.98 -13.64
CA LEU A 9 -4.53 11.07 -12.89
C LEU A 9 -5.69 10.58 -12.02
N LEU A 10 -6.51 9.65 -12.52
CA LEU A 10 -7.61 9.04 -11.77
C LEU A 10 -7.11 8.16 -10.63
N LEU A 11 -6.08 7.35 -10.86
CA LEU A 11 -5.43 6.57 -9.82
C LEU A 11 -4.74 7.48 -8.78
N TYR A 12 -4.11 8.57 -9.22
CA TYR A 12 -3.50 9.57 -8.35
C TYR A 12 -4.53 10.32 -7.50
N CYS A 13 -5.67 10.73 -8.08
CA CYS A 13 -6.78 11.33 -7.33
C CYS A 13 -7.41 10.36 -6.33
N LEU A 14 -7.55 9.07 -6.68
CA LEU A 14 -8.12 8.06 -5.80
C LEU A 14 -7.18 7.75 -4.62
N ILE A 15 -5.88 7.67 -4.87
CA ILE A 15 -4.86 7.41 -3.85
C ILE A 15 -4.59 8.68 -3.01
N ALA A 16 -4.62 9.88 -3.61
CA ALA A 16 -4.50 11.13 -2.88
C ALA A 16 -5.69 11.36 -1.93
N LYS A 17 -6.92 10.98 -2.32
CA LYS A 17 -8.07 10.97 -1.42
C LYS A 17 -7.93 9.98 -0.26
N SER A 18 -7.30 8.83 -0.46
CA SER A 18 -7.08 7.85 0.63
C SER A 18 -5.94 8.25 1.58
N ALA A 19 -4.98 9.07 1.13
CA ALA A 19 -3.92 9.63 1.99
C ALA A 19 -4.42 10.79 2.87
N PHE A 20 -5.54 11.44 2.50
CA PHE A 20 -6.24 12.48 3.27
C PHE A 20 -7.40 11.91 4.11
N ALA A 21 -7.28 10.69 4.59
CA ALA A 21 -8.36 9.82 5.08
C ALA A 21 -8.93 10.13 6.48
N GLN A 22 -8.80 11.34 7.00
CA GLN A 22 -9.66 11.78 8.11
C GLN A 22 -10.99 12.32 7.56
N ASP A 23 -10.97 13.08 6.46
CA ASP A 23 -12.18 13.59 5.80
C ASP A 23 -12.97 12.49 5.05
N GLY A 24 -12.30 11.41 4.64
CA GLY A 24 -12.92 10.28 3.92
C GLY A 24 -13.78 9.37 4.80
N ILE A 25 -13.44 9.23 6.09
CA ILE A 25 -14.21 8.44 7.06
C ILE A 25 -15.52 9.17 7.39
N ASP A 26 -15.47 10.48 7.54
CA ASP A 26 -16.65 11.30 7.83
C ASP A 26 -17.60 11.35 6.62
N ALA A 27 -17.07 11.41 5.40
CA ALA A 27 -17.88 11.34 4.18
C ALA A 27 -18.55 9.97 3.98
N VAL A 28 -17.89 8.87 4.38
CA VAL A 28 -18.48 7.52 4.34
C VAL A 28 -19.52 7.35 5.44
N ALA A 29 -19.29 7.94 6.62
CA ALA A 29 -20.26 7.94 7.72
C ALA A 29 -21.53 8.73 7.35
N ASP A 30 -21.40 9.92 6.74
CA ASP A 30 -22.52 10.72 6.25
C ASP A 30 -23.33 10.03 5.16
N VAL A 31 -22.67 9.31 4.24
CA VAL A 31 -23.36 8.51 3.21
C VAL A 31 -24.08 7.32 3.84
N ALA A 32 -23.46 6.65 4.82
CA ALA A 32 -24.10 5.53 5.53
C ALA A 32 -25.30 6.01 6.37
N GLU A 33 -25.21 7.15 7.05
CA GLU A 33 -26.31 7.73 7.83
C GLU A 33 -27.48 8.18 6.95
N ASN A 34 -27.21 8.76 5.78
CA ASN A 34 -28.22 9.13 4.80
C ASN A 34 -28.88 7.90 4.16
N MET A 35 -28.14 6.80 3.96
CA MET A 35 -28.72 5.52 3.49
C MET A 35 -29.64 4.88 4.53
N VAL A 36 -29.25 4.86 5.80
CA VAL A 36 -30.10 4.36 6.91
C VAL A 36 -31.37 5.21 7.08
N ARG A 37 -31.29 6.52 6.90
CA ARG A 37 -32.48 7.40 6.88
C ARG A 37 -33.41 7.13 5.71
N GLN A 38 -32.88 6.80 4.53
CA GLN A 38 -33.70 6.42 3.38
C GLN A 38 -34.39 5.07 3.58
N GLU A 39 -33.75 4.09 4.23
CA GLU A 39 -34.39 2.82 4.56
C GLU A 39 -35.55 2.97 5.57
N GLN A 40 -35.45 3.87 6.53
CA GLN A 40 -36.54 4.13 7.49
C GLN A 40 -37.76 4.80 6.85
N THR A 41 -37.61 5.53 5.77
CA THR A 41 -38.73 6.15 5.04
C THR A 41 -39.40 5.20 4.05
N VAL A 42 -38.69 4.14 3.59
CA VAL A 42 -39.23 3.14 2.66
C VAL A 42 -39.93 2.00 3.37
N ALA A 43 -39.68 1.79 4.69
CA ALA A 43 -40.31 0.70 5.45
C ALA A 43 -41.80 0.91 5.81
N LEU A 44 -42.44 2.01 5.37
CA LEU A 44 -43.86 2.34 5.70
C LEU A 44 -44.85 2.18 4.54
N SER A 45 -44.45 1.62 3.40
CA SER A 45 -45.40 1.29 2.31
C SER A 45 -45.18 -0.14 1.82
N PRO A 46 -46.19 -1.04 1.93
CA PRO A 46 -46.11 -2.37 1.34
C PRO A 46 -46.51 -2.27 -0.15
N GLU A 47 -45.58 -1.83 -0.99
CA GLU A 47 -45.73 -1.93 -2.45
C GLU A 47 -44.94 -3.15 -2.94
N LYS A 48 -45.66 -3.99 -3.67
CA LYS A 48 -45.16 -5.20 -4.34
C LYS A 48 -43.97 -4.84 -5.22
N GLU A 49 -42.82 -5.44 -4.93
CA GLU A 49 -41.63 -5.42 -5.81
C GLU A 49 -41.97 -6.16 -7.13
N GLU A 50 -42.48 -5.45 -8.11
CA GLU A 50 -42.29 -5.82 -9.51
C GLU A 50 -40.86 -5.47 -9.90
N THR A 51 -39.99 -6.47 -9.89
CA THR A 51 -38.61 -6.36 -10.37
C THR A 51 -38.61 -6.01 -11.86
N ALA A 52 -38.49 -4.72 -12.16
CA ALA A 52 -38.23 -4.27 -13.52
C ALA A 52 -36.87 -4.88 -13.99
N PRO A 53 -36.81 -5.47 -15.19
CA PRO A 53 -35.59 -6.08 -15.72
C PRO A 53 -34.55 -5.01 -16.00
N GLY A 54 -33.56 -4.86 -15.09
CA GLY A 54 -32.46 -3.95 -15.30
C GLY A 54 -31.94 -3.18 -14.07
N GLN A 55 -32.61 -3.24 -12.91
CA GLN A 55 -32.09 -2.62 -11.69
C GLN A 55 -31.09 -3.58 -10.99
N PRO A 56 -29.89 -3.11 -10.65
CA PRO A 56 -28.95 -3.92 -9.89
C PRO A 56 -29.54 -4.21 -8.50
N ASN A 57 -29.48 -5.46 -8.07
CA ASN A 57 -29.87 -5.84 -6.70
C ASN A 57 -29.11 -4.96 -5.70
N VAL A 58 -29.82 -4.33 -4.76
CA VAL A 58 -29.23 -3.48 -3.71
C VAL A 58 -28.08 -4.19 -3.01
N ILE A 59 -28.21 -5.50 -2.75
CA ILE A 59 -27.18 -6.35 -2.16
C ILE A 59 -25.90 -6.37 -3.02
N THR A 60 -26.03 -6.52 -4.34
CA THR A 60 -24.89 -6.53 -5.26
C THR A 60 -24.22 -5.15 -5.30
N MET A 61 -24.97 -4.07 -5.28
CA MET A 61 -24.45 -2.71 -5.25
C MET A 61 -23.69 -2.43 -3.95
N MET A 62 -24.24 -2.82 -2.79
CA MET A 62 -23.56 -2.73 -1.49
C MET A 62 -22.27 -3.55 -1.46
N ALA A 63 -22.28 -4.77 -2.00
CA ALA A 63 -21.08 -5.62 -2.06
C ALA A 63 -19.98 -5.00 -2.92
N VAL A 64 -20.33 -4.40 -4.07
CA VAL A 64 -19.36 -3.70 -4.95
C VAL A 64 -18.75 -2.49 -4.25
N ILE A 65 -19.57 -1.68 -3.56
CA ILE A 65 -19.09 -0.51 -2.81
C ILE A 65 -18.17 -0.94 -1.66
N ALA A 66 -18.53 -1.97 -0.90
CA ALA A 66 -17.72 -2.51 0.18
C ALA A 66 -16.37 -3.03 -0.35
N LEU A 67 -16.37 -3.76 -1.46
CA LEU A 67 -15.14 -4.24 -2.10
C LEU A 67 -14.28 -3.08 -2.62
N ALA A 68 -14.89 -2.06 -3.20
CA ALA A 68 -14.18 -0.87 -3.67
C ALA A 68 -13.55 -0.08 -2.52
N ALA A 69 -14.19 -0.03 -1.35
CA ALA A 69 -13.64 0.60 -0.15
C ALA A 69 -12.40 -0.11 0.40
N LEU A 70 -12.26 -1.43 0.21
CA LEU A 70 -11.08 -2.21 0.62
C LEU A 70 -9.91 -2.11 -0.38
N LEU A 71 -10.17 -1.73 -1.62
CA LEU A 71 -9.17 -1.70 -2.69
C LEU A 71 -7.95 -0.81 -2.37
N PRO A 72 -8.08 0.40 -1.78
CA PRO A 72 -6.94 1.22 -1.41
C PRO A 72 -6.00 0.53 -0.42
N PHE A 73 -6.54 -0.21 0.56
CA PHE A 73 -5.73 -0.95 1.54
C PHE A 73 -4.95 -2.08 0.88
N VAL A 74 -5.58 -2.81 -0.03
CA VAL A 74 -4.93 -3.89 -0.80
C VAL A 74 -3.78 -3.31 -1.65
N ILE A 75 -4.01 -2.18 -2.33
CA ILE A 75 -2.98 -1.51 -3.13
C ILE A 75 -1.79 -1.12 -2.25
N ILE A 76 -2.02 -0.46 -1.11
CA ILE A 76 -0.96 -0.04 -0.19
C ILE A 76 -0.14 -1.24 0.31
N LEU A 77 -0.78 -2.35 0.63
CA LEU A 77 -0.12 -3.56 1.17
C LEU A 77 0.65 -4.35 0.11
N LEU A 78 0.16 -4.39 -1.13
CA LEU A 78 0.76 -5.19 -2.22
C LEU A 78 1.75 -4.40 -3.09
N THR A 79 1.94 -3.11 -2.81
CA THR A 79 2.92 -2.28 -3.53
C THR A 79 4.20 -2.08 -2.70
N SER A 80 5.17 -1.36 -3.26
CA SER A 80 6.41 -0.98 -2.57
C SER A 80 6.20 0.07 -1.46
N PHE A 81 5.00 0.63 -1.31
CA PHE A 81 4.69 1.70 -0.37
C PHE A 81 5.07 1.35 1.08
N LEU A 82 4.70 0.14 1.53
CA LEU A 82 4.90 -0.30 2.91
C LEU A 82 6.38 -0.20 3.35
N LYS A 83 7.30 -0.74 2.53
CA LYS A 83 8.74 -0.71 2.82
C LYS A 83 9.28 0.72 2.85
N VAL A 84 8.89 1.52 1.86
CA VAL A 84 9.40 2.90 1.74
C VAL A 84 8.94 3.76 2.92
N VAL A 85 7.65 3.71 3.30
CA VAL A 85 7.13 4.50 4.42
C VAL A 85 7.78 4.12 5.75
N ILE A 86 8.02 2.81 5.98
CA ILE A 86 8.67 2.34 7.20
C ILE A 86 10.12 2.83 7.26
N VAL A 87 10.89 2.69 6.18
CA VAL A 87 12.29 3.12 6.16
C VAL A 87 12.40 4.63 6.34
N LEU A 88 11.57 5.43 5.68
CA LEU A 88 11.56 6.89 5.87
C LEU A 88 11.15 7.29 7.29
N SER A 89 10.22 6.56 7.92
CA SER A 89 9.83 6.79 9.30
C SER A 89 10.97 6.45 10.27
N LEU A 90 11.68 5.34 10.04
CA LEU A 90 12.86 4.96 10.82
C LEU A 90 14.00 5.97 10.66
N LEU A 91 14.24 6.48 9.45
CA LEU A 91 15.21 7.55 9.20
C LEU A 91 14.90 8.80 10.02
N ARG A 92 13.65 9.28 9.99
CA ARG A 92 13.21 10.43 10.79
C ARG A 92 13.46 10.20 12.29
N ASN A 93 13.13 9.01 12.79
CA ASN A 93 13.37 8.66 14.19
C ASN A 93 14.86 8.62 14.53
N ALA A 94 15.72 8.12 13.63
CA ALA A 94 17.16 8.07 13.77
C ALA A 94 17.80 9.47 13.90
N LEU A 95 17.25 10.44 13.17
CA LEU A 95 17.65 11.85 13.27
C LEU A 95 17.32 12.49 14.62
N GLY A 96 16.36 11.94 15.36
CA GLY A 96 15.89 12.51 16.62
C GLY A 96 14.96 13.73 16.44
N VAL A 97 14.48 13.96 15.22
CA VAL A 97 13.55 15.06 14.93
C VAL A 97 12.12 14.57 15.14
N GLN A 98 11.45 15.08 16.21
CA GLN A 98 10.14 14.54 16.61
C GLN A 98 8.99 14.85 15.65
N GLN A 99 9.04 15.97 14.90
CA GLN A 99 7.93 16.46 14.10
C GLN A 99 8.28 16.88 12.66
N ALA A 100 9.54 16.91 12.27
CA ALA A 100 9.97 17.32 10.94
C ALA A 100 10.74 16.18 10.23
N PRO A 101 10.42 15.82 8.98
CA PRO A 101 9.24 16.22 8.21
C PRO A 101 7.93 15.62 8.76
N PRO A 102 6.75 16.27 8.53
CA PRO A 102 5.46 15.76 9.01
C PRO A 102 5.12 14.41 8.36
N ASN A 103 4.30 13.60 9.03
CA ASN A 103 3.90 12.26 8.54
C ASN A 103 3.31 12.32 7.13
N GLN A 104 2.52 13.35 6.83
CA GLN A 104 1.90 13.53 5.51
C GLN A 104 2.95 13.69 4.40
N ALA A 105 4.04 14.43 4.65
CA ALA A 105 5.12 14.59 3.69
C ALA A 105 5.85 13.26 3.43
N LEU A 106 6.15 12.48 4.48
CA LEU A 106 6.77 11.15 4.34
C LEU A 106 5.87 10.19 3.58
N THR A 107 4.57 10.18 3.89
CA THR A 107 3.58 9.37 3.17
C THR A 107 3.48 9.79 1.70
N GLY A 108 3.50 11.09 1.42
CA GLY A 108 3.49 11.61 0.05
C GLY A 108 4.72 11.18 -0.76
N ILE A 109 5.92 11.29 -0.17
CA ILE A 109 7.17 10.82 -0.79
C ILE A 109 7.11 9.30 -1.03
N ALA A 110 6.70 8.53 -0.02
CA ALA A 110 6.58 7.08 -0.14
C ALA A 110 5.60 6.66 -1.25
N LEU A 111 4.50 7.39 -1.40
CA LEU A 111 3.53 7.16 -2.46
C LEU A 111 4.12 7.43 -3.86
N LEU A 112 4.79 8.56 -4.03
CA LEU A 112 5.46 8.90 -5.30
C LEU A 112 6.51 7.86 -5.67
N MET A 113 7.33 7.44 -4.71
CA MET A 113 8.33 6.39 -4.91
C MET A 113 7.69 5.04 -5.24
N SER A 114 6.56 4.72 -4.58
CA SER A 114 5.81 3.50 -4.87
C SER A 114 5.27 3.48 -6.30
N ILE A 115 4.72 4.60 -6.77
CA ILE A 115 4.25 4.73 -8.16
C ILE A 115 5.43 4.53 -9.13
N TYR A 116 6.57 5.13 -8.83
CA TYR A 116 7.76 5.01 -9.67
C TYR A 116 8.23 3.55 -9.80
N VAL A 117 8.33 2.83 -8.67
CA VAL A 117 8.75 1.42 -8.63
C VAL A 117 7.72 0.51 -9.32
N MET A 118 6.43 0.78 -9.13
CA MET A 118 5.34 -0.04 -9.69
C MET A 118 5.02 0.27 -11.15
N PHE A 119 5.59 1.33 -11.72
CA PHE A 119 5.29 1.77 -13.08
C PHE A 119 5.42 0.66 -14.14
N PRO A 120 6.52 -0.11 -14.20
CA PRO A 120 6.67 -1.21 -15.17
C PRO A 120 5.60 -2.28 -14.99
N THR A 121 5.29 -2.63 -13.73
CA THR A 121 4.26 -3.63 -13.41
C THR A 121 2.87 -3.15 -13.83
N CYS A 122 2.54 -1.87 -13.61
CA CYS A 122 1.28 -1.28 -14.05
C CYS A 122 1.13 -1.28 -15.58
N VAL A 123 2.21 -1.00 -16.32
CA VAL A 123 2.20 -1.07 -17.80
C VAL A 123 1.94 -2.49 -18.25
N ASN A 124 2.62 -3.48 -17.67
CA ASN A 124 2.42 -4.89 -18.00
C ASN A 124 1.00 -5.36 -17.67
N MET A 125 0.41 -4.91 -16.55
CA MET A 125 -0.98 -5.20 -16.19
C MET A 125 -1.97 -4.58 -17.20
N TYR A 126 -1.71 -3.35 -17.62
CA TYR A 126 -2.52 -2.67 -18.62
C TYR A 126 -2.47 -3.40 -19.96
N ASP A 127 -1.28 -3.78 -20.43
CA ASP A 127 -1.13 -4.50 -21.69
C ASP A 127 -1.79 -5.88 -21.65
N ALA A 128 -1.69 -6.59 -20.52
CA ALA A 128 -2.38 -7.87 -20.33
C ALA A 128 -3.92 -7.77 -20.34
N GLY A 129 -4.47 -6.64 -19.86
CA GLY A 129 -5.92 -6.38 -19.83
C GLY A 129 -6.47 -5.70 -21.07
N LYS A 130 -5.66 -5.00 -21.85
CA LYS A 130 -6.06 -4.11 -22.94
C LYS A 130 -6.93 -4.79 -24.00
N ASP A 131 -6.54 -5.96 -24.44
CA ASP A 131 -7.25 -6.72 -25.49
C ASP A 131 -8.64 -7.16 -25.02
N TYR A 132 -8.79 -7.46 -23.75
CA TYR A 132 -10.08 -7.84 -23.17
C TYR A 132 -10.98 -6.61 -22.95
N ILE A 133 -10.41 -5.52 -22.47
CA ILE A 133 -11.13 -4.25 -22.25
C ILE A 133 -11.67 -3.70 -23.57
N SER A 134 -10.87 -3.74 -24.65
CA SER A 134 -11.27 -3.18 -25.93
C SER A 134 -12.36 -3.96 -26.65
N LYS A 135 -12.42 -5.30 -26.40
CA LYS A 135 -13.38 -6.20 -27.11
C LYS A 135 -14.69 -6.39 -26.39
N ASN A 136 -14.72 -6.26 -25.05
CA ASN A 136 -15.83 -6.69 -24.20
C ASN A 136 -16.35 -5.61 -23.25
N ALA A 137 -16.09 -4.32 -23.52
CA ALA A 137 -16.56 -3.23 -22.66
C ALA A 137 -18.10 -3.24 -22.59
N PRO A 138 -18.71 -3.43 -21.39
CA PRO A 138 -20.15 -3.40 -21.24
C PRO A 138 -20.67 -1.96 -21.35
N ASN A 139 -21.81 -1.78 -21.99
CA ASN A 139 -22.45 -0.47 -22.12
C ASN A 139 -22.90 0.13 -20.78
N ASN A 140 -23.12 -0.71 -19.75
CA ASN A 140 -23.48 -0.31 -18.38
C ASN A 140 -22.63 -1.05 -17.36
N LEU A 141 -21.87 -0.33 -16.55
CA LEU A 141 -20.99 -0.88 -15.50
C LEU A 141 -21.73 -1.52 -14.31
N PHE A 142 -23.03 -1.31 -14.17
CA PHE A 142 -23.86 -1.82 -13.08
C PHE A 142 -24.81 -2.94 -13.51
N SER A 143 -24.59 -3.57 -14.66
CA SER A 143 -25.40 -4.71 -15.11
C SER A 143 -24.88 -6.03 -14.51
N SER A 144 -25.74 -7.06 -14.47
CA SER A 144 -25.38 -8.40 -13.97
C SER A 144 -24.16 -9.00 -14.70
N ASN A 145 -23.94 -8.63 -15.96
CA ASN A 145 -22.80 -9.07 -16.76
C ASN A 145 -21.47 -8.37 -16.38
N SER A 146 -21.54 -7.26 -15.65
CA SER A 146 -20.36 -6.50 -15.24
C SER A 146 -19.51 -7.23 -14.21
N ALA A 147 -20.13 -8.03 -13.34
CA ALA A 147 -19.39 -8.84 -12.37
C ALA A 147 -18.48 -9.87 -13.05
N VAL A 148 -19.01 -10.56 -14.08
CA VAL A 148 -18.24 -11.53 -14.88
C VAL A 148 -17.12 -10.81 -15.67
N TYR A 149 -17.42 -9.65 -16.20
CA TYR A 149 -16.45 -8.83 -16.92
C TYR A 149 -15.29 -8.38 -16.02
N ILE A 150 -15.60 -7.86 -14.82
CA ILE A 150 -14.58 -7.46 -13.82
C ILE A 150 -13.75 -8.67 -13.38
N TYR A 151 -14.39 -9.82 -13.10
CA TYR A 151 -13.69 -11.05 -12.75
C TYR A 151 -12.66 -11.47 -13.83
N ASN A 152 -13.05 -11.46 -15.09
CA ASN A 152 -12.19 -11.84 -16.20
C ASN A 152 -11.03 -10.84 -16.42
N ILE A 153 -11.25 -9.54 -16.21
CA ILE A 153 -10.16 -8.55 -16.23
C ILE A 153 -9.17 -8.83 -15.10
N VAL A 154 -9.67 -9.00 -13.87
CA VAL A 154 -8.82 -9.30 -12.71
C VAL A 154 -8.04 -10.59 -12.93
N ASP A 155 -8.67 -11.62 -13.47
CA ASP A 155 -8.01 -12.89 -13.77
C ASP A 155 -6.86 -12.76 -14.76
N LYS A 156 -7.02 -11.93 -15.78
CA LYS A 156 -5.96 -11.68 -16.79
C LYS A 156 -4.87 -10.73 -16.31
N THR A 157 -5.22 -9.74 -15.49
CA THR A 157 -4.28 -8.72 -15.02
C THR A 157 -3.53 -9.12 -13.75
N LYS A 158 -3.93 -10.20 -13.09
CA LYS A 158 -3.28 -10.65 -11.83
C LYS A 158 -1.86 -11.21 -12.03
N GLU A 159 -1.54 -11.75 -13.21
CA GLU A 159 -0.25 -12.44 -13.43
C GLU A 159 0.97 -11.51 -13.31
N PRO A 160 1.01 -10.30 -13.90
CA PRO A 160 2.11 -9.36 -13.70
C PRO A 160 2.29 -8.95 -12.23
N LEU A 161 1.17 -8.83 -11.48
CA LEU A 161 1.22 -8.54 -10.05
C LEU A 161 1.81 -9.71 -9.26
N LYS A 162 1.41 -10.94 -9.54
CA LYS A 162 2.01 -12.14 -8.93
C LYS A 162 3.51 -12.23 -9.18
N GLN A 163 3.94 -11.93 -10.40
CA GLN A 163 5.36 -11.90 -10.75
C GLN A 163 6.12 -10.85 -9.95
N PHE A 164 5.57 -9.65 -9.80
CA PHE A 164 6.16 -8.61 -8.98
C PHE A 164 6.31 -9.05 -7.52
N LEU A 165 5.25 -9.61 -6.92
CA LEU A 165 5.27 -10.12 -5.54
C LEU A 165 6.31 -11.22 -5.37
N SER A 166 6.33 -12.21 -6.29
CA SER A 166 7.26 -13.33 -6.27
C SER A 166 8.72 -12.91 -6.39
N ARG A 167 9.04 -11.94 -7.27
CA ARG A 167 10.40 -11.43 -7.45
C ARG A 167 10.92 -10.64 -6.23
N ASN A 168 10.02 -9.97 -5.51
CA ASN A 168 10.36 -9.06 -4.42
C ASN A 168 10.10 -9.64 -3.02
N MET A 169 9.81 -10.93 -2.89
CA MET A 169 9.72 -11.61 -1.60
C MET A 169 10.86 -12.60 -1.39
N SER A 170 11.05 -13.03 -0.14
CA SER A 170 11.98 -14.09 0.21
C SER A 170 11.35 -15.47 -0.04
N VAL A 171 12.09 -16.36 -0.70
CA VAL A 171 11.69 -17.77 -0.93
C VAL A 171 11.40 -18.49 0.38
N SER A 172 12.13 -18.17 1.45
CA SER A 172 11.90 -18.74 2.78
C SER A 172 10.51 -18.37 3.31
N HIS A 173 10.09 -17.10 3.19
CA HIS A 173 8.77 -16.66 3.63
C HIS A 173 7.67 -17.33 2.78
N GLN A 174 7.84 -17.41 1.46
CA GLN A 174 6.89 -18.09 0.59
C GLN A 174 6.66 -19.54 1.03
N ARG A 175 7.74 -20.28 1.27
CA ARG A 175 7.67 -21.67 1.71
C ARG A 175 6.99 -21.82 3.09
N ASN A 176 7.33 -20.93 4.01
CA ASN A 176 6.72 -20.94 5.35
C ASN A 176 5.21 -20.67 5.29
N PHE A 177 4.78 -19.67 4.53
CA PHE A 177 3.36 -19.35 4.38
C PHE A 177 2.60 -20.40 3.59
N TYR A 178 3.23 -21.06 2.62
CA TYR A 178 2.64 -22.21 1.95
C TYR A 178 2.37 -23.35 2.94
N GLN A 179 3.34 -23.69 3.80
CA GLN A 179 3.17 -24.73 4.83
C GLN A 179 2.09 -24.35 5.84
N LEU A 180 2.02 -23.08 6.26
CA LEU A 180 0.98 -22.59 7.15
C LEU A 180 -0.41 -22.72 6.51
N ALA A 181 -0.57 -22.24 5.27
CA ALA A 181 -1.82 -22.36 4.53
C ALA A 181 -2.24 -23.82 4.35
N TYR A 182 -1.30 -24.69 3.97
CA TYR A 182 -1.55 -26.13 3.82
C TYR A 182 -2.03 -26.80 5.10
N ARG A 183 -1.50 -26.39 6.28
CA ARG A 183 -1.92 -26.92 7.58
C ARG A 183 -3.28 -26.39 8.03
N SER A 184 -3.59 -25.13 7.72
CA SER A 184 -4.81 -24.45 8.18
C SER A 184 -6.03 -24.74 7.31
N MET A 185 -5.83 -25.14 6.04
CA MET A 185 -6.92 -25.37 5.09
C MET A 185 -7.57 -26.75 5.28
N PRO A 186 -8.92 -26.84 5.07
CA PRO A 186 -9.63 -28.11 4.96
C PRO A 186 -9.04 -29.00 3.82
N ASN A 187 -9.17 -30.33 3.97
CA ASN A 187 -8.54 -31.30 3.06
C ASN A 187 -9.00 -31.12 1.60
N GLU A 188 -10.22 -30.65 1.37
CA GLU A 188 -10.79 -30.42 0.04
C GLU A 188 -10.03 -29.36 -0.77
N PHE A 189 -9.49 -28.33 -0.10
CA PHE A 189 -8.78 -27.22 -0.74
C PHE A 189 -7.25 -27.44 -0.83
N LYS A 190 -6.71 -28.43 -0.11
CA LYS A 190 -5.26 -28.70 -0.10
C LYS A 190 -4.72 -29.10 -1.46
N SER A 191 -5.50 -29.84 -2.24
CA SER A 191 -5.10 -30.31 -3.58
C SER A 191 -5.04 -29.19 -4.62
N ALA A 192 -5.80 -28.11 -4.42
CA ALA A 192 -5.87 -26.97 -5.32
C ALA A 192 -4.84 -25.87 -4.96
N LEU A 193 -4.25 -25.91 -3.75
CA LEU A 193 -3.34 -24.87 -3.27
C LEU A 193 -2.00 -24.90 -4.01
N LYS A 194 -1.66 -23.79 -4.66
CA LYS A 194 -0.37 -23.59 -5.33
C LYS A 194 0.50 -22.60 -4.55
N MET A 195 1.82 -22.71 -4.73
CA MET A 195 2.76 -21.75 -4.14
C MET A 195 2.57 -20.32 -4.66
N ASP A 196 1.99 -20.16 -5.86
CA ASP A 196 1.76 -18.86 -6.50
C ASP A 196 0.36 -18.29 -6.23
N ASP A 197 -0.41 -18.88 -5.32
CA ASP A 197 -1.72 -18.33 -4.94
C ASP A 197 -1.57 -17.09 -4.08
N PHE A 198 -2.45 -16.11 -4.28
CA PHE A 198 -2.42 -14.85 -3.53
C PHE A 198 -2.51 -15.05 -2.01
N ILE A 199 -3.18 -16.10 -1.57
CA ILE A 199 -3.29 -16.45 -0.14
C ILE A 199 -1.93 -16.79 0.49
N VAL A 200 -0.97 -17.23 -0.33
CA VAL A 200 0.42 -17.51 0.08
C VAL A 200 1.32 -16.32 -0.23
N LEU A 201 1.18 -15.75 -1.44
CA LEU A 201 2.04 -14.67 -1.93
C LEU A 201 1.88 -13.36 -1.14
N ALA A 202 0.64 -12.94 -0.85
CA ALA A 202 0.40 -11.67 -0.18
C ALA A 202 1.03 -11.60 1.22
N PRO A 203 0.76 -12.55 2.16
CA PRO A 203 1.37 -12.48 3.48
C PRO A 203 2.89 -12.73 3.44
N ALA A 204 3.38 -13.57 2.53
CA ALA A 204 4.82 -13.80 2.36
C ALA A 204 5.54 -12.54 1.87
N TYR A 205 4.94 -11.80 0.93
CA TYR A 205 5.45 -10.53 0.43
C TYR A 205 5.47 -9.46 1.53
N ILE A 206 4.34 -9.24 2.21
CA ILE A 206 4.23 -8.24 3.29
C ILE A 206 5.29 -8.50 4.36
N THR A 207 5.43 -9.76 4.83
CA THR A 207 6.42 -10.13 5.84
C THR A 207 7.85 -9.91 5.33
N SER A 208 8.12 -10.20 4.05
CA SER A 208 9.42 -9.96 3.43
C SER A 208 9.74 -8.46 3.33
N GLN A 209 8.75 -7.64 2.96
CA GLN A 209 8.91 -6.18 2.90
C GLN A 209 9.14 -5.58 4.29
N LEU A 210 8.41 -6.04 5.32
CA LEU A 210 8.62 -5.64 6.71
C LEU A 210 10.04 -5.96 7.16
N LYS A 211 10.48 -7.22 6.98
CA LYS A 211 11.84 -7.64 7.33
C LYS A 211 12.89 -6.77 6.65
N GLY A 212 12.80 -6.61 5.32
CA GLY A 212 13.75 -5.80 4.57
C GLY A 212 13.72 -4.32 4.95
N ALA A 213 12.55 -3.77 5.31
CA ALA A 213 12.44 -2.39 5.80
C ALA A 213 13.18 -2.21 7.13
N PHE A 214 13.04 -3.15 8.06
CA PHE A 214 13.75 -3.10 9.34
C PHE A 214 15.26 -3.33 9.17
N GLU A 215 15.68 -4.24 8.30
CA GLU A 215 17.11 -4.44 8.00
C GLU A 215 17.77 -3.14 7.49
N ILE A 216 17.14 -2.48 6.53
CA ILE A 216 17.62 -1.19 6.01
C ILE A 216 17.55 -0.11 7.09
N GLY A 217 16.47 -0.06 7.87
CA GLY A 217 16.28 0.90 8.94
C GLY A 217 17.38 0.81 10.01
N VAL A 218 17.76 -0.39 10.41
CA VAL A 218 18.87 -0.62 11.37
C VAL A 218 20.20 -0.14 10.78
N LEU A 219 20.49 -0.44 9.51
CA LEU A 219 21.72 0.01 8.85
C LEU A 219 21.81 1.54 8.79
N ILE A 220 20.67 2.21 8.51
CA ILE A 220 20.61 3.68 8.51
C ILE A 220 20.75 4.24 9.93
N TYR A 221 20.24 3.55 10.95
CA TYR A 221 20.28 4.00 12.33
C TYR A 221 21.68 3.96 12.92
N LEU A 222 22.54 3.00 12.51
CA LEU A 222 23.87 2.79 13.08
C LEU A 222 24.77 4.06 13.10
N PRO A 223 24.98 4.80 12.00
CA PRO A 223 25.85 6.00 12.03
C PRO A 223 25.32 7.09 12.96
N PHE A 224 23.99 7.25 13.05
CA PHE A 224 23.39 8.24 13.96
C PHE A 224 23.51 7.83 15.42
N PHE A 225 23.41 6.54 15.71
CA PHE A 225 23.64 6.01 17.06
C PHE A 225 25.07 6.21 17.52
N VAL A 226 26.06 6.07 16.63
CA VAL A 226 27.48 6.37 16.97
C VAL A 226 27.65 7.84 17.32
N ILE A 227 27.00 8.76 16.59
CA ILE A 227 27.02 10.19 16.92
C ILE A 227 26.47 10.44 18.32
N ASP A 228 25.33 9.80 18.67
CA ASP A 228 24.73 9.93 20.00
C ASP A 228 25.64 9.44 21.10
N LEU A 229 26.29 8.30 20.90
CA LEU A 229 27.26 7.75 21.87
C LEU A 229 28.50 8.66 22.07
N VAL A 230 29.07 9.14 20.95
CA VAL A 230 30.27 10.00 21.02
C VAL A 230 29.94 11.33 21.69
N THR A 231 28.86 11.98 21.32
CA THR A 231 28.44 13.25 21.92
C THR A 231 28.12 13.10 23.41
N SER A 232 27.45 12.03 23.82
CA SER A 232 27.16 11.76 25.22
C SER A 232 28.43 11.55 26.03
N ASN A 233 29.39 10.79 25.53
CA ASN A 233 30.64 10.52 26.22
C ASN A 233 31.53 11.81 26.36
N ILE A 234 31.57 12.65 25.33
CA ILE A 234 32.29 13.93 25.36
C ILE A 234 31.69 14.85 26.43
N LEU A 235 30.34 14.98 26.45
CA LEU A 235 29.64 15.83 27.43
C LEU A 235 29.90 15.38 28.88
N LEU A 236 29.85 14.07 29.10
CA LEU A 236 30.16 13.48 30.41
C LEU A 236 31.61 13.74 30.84
N ALA A 237 32.55 13.58 29.91
CA ALA A 237 33.97 13.83 30.17
C ALA A 237 34.25 15.32 30.50
N MET A 238 33.48 16.25 29.92
CA MET A 238 33.55 17.68 30.21
C MET A 238 32.83 18.10 31.48
N GLY A 239 32.15 17.16 32.18
CA GLY A 239 31.37 17.45 33.40
C GLY A 239 30.05 18.16 33.15
N MET A 240 29.57 18.23 31.89
CA MET A 240 28.37 18.95 31.51
C MET A 240 27.12 18.07 31.68
N MET A 241 26.84 17.60 32.92
CA MET A 241 25.77 16.66 33.22
C MET A 241 24.36 17.23 33.02
N MET A 242 24.20 18.57 33.07
CA MET A 242 22.89 19.22 32.90
C MET A 242 22.51 19.48 31.44
N LEU A 243 23.42 19.34 30.51
CA LEU A 243 23.17 19.59 29.10
C LEU A 243 22.66 18.29 28.43
N SER A 244 21.52 18.37 27.74
CA SER A 244 21.00 17.21 27.01
C SER A 244 21.89 16.88 25.79
N PRO A 245 22.45 15.66 25.68
CA PRO A 245 23.23 15.26 24.51
C PRO A 245 22.52 15.45 23.17
N LEU A 246 21.20 15.33 23.17
CA LEU A 246 20.35 15.47 21.99
C LEU A 246 20.47 16.83 21.32
N THR A 247 20.63 17.92 22.10
CA THR A 247 20.74 19.29 21.59
C THR A 247 22.01 19.51 20.76
N ILE A 248 23.06 18.75 21.02
CA ILE A 248 24.33 18.81 20.28
C ILE A 248 24.34 17.74 19.16
N ALA A 249 23.82 16.56 19.42
CA ALA A 249 23.81 15.48 18.44
C ALA A 249 22.93 15.80 17.23
N LEU A 250 21.80 16.48 17.41
CA LEU A 250 20.85 16.77 16.33
C LEU A 250 21.48 17.62 15.21
N PRO A 251 22.13 18.76 15.46
CA PRO A 251 22.84 19.53 14.42
C PRO A 251 23.91 18.71 13.68
N LEU A 252 24.66 17.85 14.39
CA LEU A 252 25.66 17.00 13.78
C LEU A 252 25.06 15.94 12.85
N LYS A 253 23.94 15.33 13.24
CA LYS A 253 23.22 14.38 12.41
C LYS A 253 22.67 15.03 11.14
N LEU A 254 22.09 16.23 11.26
CA LEU A 254 21.58 16.98 10.12
C LEU A 254 22.72 17.38 9.17
N LEU A 255 23.84 17.84 9.70
CA LEU A 255 25.03 18.17 8.91
C LEU A 255 25.52 16.95 8.13
N LEU A 256 25.60 15.79 8.77
CA LEU A 256 26.04 14.55 8.13
C LEU A 256 25.12 14.17 6.95
N ILE A 257 23.80 14.18 7.12
CA ILE A 257 22.85 13.87 6.03
C ILE A 257 23.01 14.83 4.87
N VAL A 258 23.16 16.13 5.13
CA VAL A 258 23.27 17.14 4.09
C VAL A 258 24.61 17.01 3.34
N MET A 259 25.70 16.82 4.06
CA MET A 259 27.03 16.70 3.45
C MET A 259 27.21 15.45 2.60
N MET A 260 26.54 14.35 2.94
CA MET A 260 26.60 13.10 2.19
C MET A 260 25.50 12.99 1.10
N ASP A 261 24.69 14.02 0.89
CA ASP A 261 23.46 13.91 0.06
C ASP A 261 22.61 12.70 0.43
N GLY A 262 22.44 12.49 1.74
CA GLY A 262 21.87 11.27 2.31
C GLY A 262 20.44 10.99 1.86
N TRP A 263 19.63 12.02 1.58
CA TRP A 263 18.27 11.85 1.07
C TRP A 263 18.27 11.17 -0.30
N THR A 264 19.10 11.64 -1.21
CA THR A 264 19.22 11.07 -2.57
C THR A 264 19.72 9.63 -2.50
N LEU A 265 20.76 9.37 -1.70
CA LEU A 265 21.31 8.02 -1.52
C LEU A 265 20.28 7.03 -0.96
N ILE A 266 19.52 7.43 0.05
CA ILE A 266 18.49 6.57 0.66
C ILE A 266 17.36 6.28 -0.32
N ILE A 267 16.86 7.30 -1.01
CA ILE A 267 15.77 7.15 -1.99
C ILE A 267 16.22 6.25 -3.15
N GLN A 268 17.41 6.50 -3.73
CA GLN A 268 17.94 5.67 -4.81
C GLN A 268 18.19 4.23 -4.34
N GLY A 269 18.79 4.07 -3.16
CA GLY A 269 19.01 2.76 -2.57
C GLY A 269 17.72 1.98 -2.37
N LEU A 270 16.65 2.62 -1.87
CA LEU A 270 15.34 2.00 -1.71
C LEU A 270 14.76 1.51 -3.04
N VAL A 271 14.82 2.33 -4.09
CA VAL A 271 14.35 1.95 -5.42
C VAL A 271 15.13 0.75 -5.96
N GLN A 272 16.46 0.75 -5.79
CA GLN A 272 17.34 -0.33 -6.25
C GLN A 272 17.13 -1.66 -5.52
N THR A 273 16.50 -1.66 -4.33
CA THR A 273 16.17 -2.90 -3.63
C THR A 273 15.05 -3.69 -4.28
N TYR A 274 14.29 -3.07 -5.20
CA TYR A 274 13.23 -3.74 -5.93
C TYR A 274 13.72 -4.31 -7.25
N LYS A 275 13.44 -5.59 -7.47
CA LYS A 275 13.72 -6.28 -8.74
C LYS A 275 12.57 -6.01 -9.71
N GLN A 276 12.87 -5.33 -10.78
CA GLN A 276 11.94 -5.05 -11.87
C GLN A 276 11.83 -6.22 -12.85
#